data_fa55cbbb74f50968d7e5c9a0b9f5d708
#
_entry.id   fa55cbbb74f50968d7e5c9a0b9f5d708
#
_cell.length_a   1.000
_cell.length_b   1.000
_cell.length_c   1.000
_cell.angle_alpha   90.00
_cell.angle_beta   90.00
_cell.angle_gamma   90.00
#
_symmetry.space_group_name_H-M   'P 1'
#
loop_
_entity.id
_entity.type
_entity.pdbx_description
1 polymer ?
#
loop_
_entity_poly.entity_id
_entity_poly.type
_entity_poly.pdbx_seq_one_letter_code
_entity_poly.pdbx_strand_id
1 'polypeptide(L)'
;MQNISIVLVEPQGPINVGSVCRCMMNFGVSDLRLVNPCDDYRSLESRRMALKAERILNQAAVFQDLRGALADCHLAFGTTRRFGKYREDFLTPEQSAVQALSQPPDSTVAFVFGREDRGLHTCELDLCQAFVTIPTDSDYPSMNLSHAVALFLYELRKG
;
A
#
# COMPACT_ATOMS: atom_id res chain seq x y z
N MET A 1 -1.15 15.03 12.15
CA MET A 1 -1.59 13.87 11.37
C MET A 1 -0.59 12.73 11.55
N GLN A 2 -1.07 11.52 11.52
CA GLN A 2 -0.20 10.34 11.62
C GLN A 2 0.70 10.25 10.40
N ASN A 3 1.83 9.55 10.55
CA ASN A 3 2.72 9.26 9.43
C ASN A 3 2.17 8.05 8.67
N ILE A 4 1.79 8.26 7.42
CA ILE A 4 1.23 7.19 6.58
C ILE A 4 2.31 6.68 5.65
N SER A 5 2.52 5.35 5.67
CA SER A 5 3.45 4.67 4.80
C SER A 5 2.70 3.77 3.83
N ILE A 6 3.05 3.83 2.56
CA ILE A 6 2.57 2.89 1.56
C ILE A 6 3.68 1.87 1.33
N VAL A 7 3.35 0.61 1.54
CA VAL A 7 4.30 -0.49 1.42
C VAL A 7 3.86 -1.39 0.26
N LEU A 8 4.71 -1.55 -0.73
CA LEU A 8 4.47 -2.41 -1.88
C LEU A 8 5.36 -3.64 -1.77
N VAL A 9 4.76 -4.82 -1.69
CA VAL A 9 5.50 -6.08 -1.57
C VAL A 9 5.68 -6.69 -2.95
N GLU A 10 6.94 -6.78 -3.38
CA GLU A 10 7.35 -7.35 -4.66
C GLU A 10 6.53 -6.80 -5.84
N PRO A 11 6.47 -5.46 -5.98
CA PRO A 11 5.77 -4.90 -7.14
C PRO A 11 6.47 -5.35 -8.42
N GLN A 12 5.68 -5.82 -9.38
CA GLN A 12 6.18 -6.49 -10.57
C GLN A 12 6.31 -5.54 -11.76
N GLY A 13 5.55 -4.46 -11.79
CA GLY A 13 5.52 -3.54 -12.91
C GLY A 13 6.07 -2.16 -12.58
N PRO A 14 7.09 -1.66 -13.32
CA PRO A 14 7.61 -0.32 -13.07
C PRO A 14 6.57 0.77 -13.31
N ILE A 15 5.67 0.59 -14.27
CA ILE A 15 4.58 1.53 -14.53
C ILE A 15 3.67 1.66 -13.31
N ASN A 16 3.35 0.54 -12.65
CA ASN A 16 2.52 0.55 -11.45
C ASN A 16 3.20 1.30 -10.31
N VAL A 17 4.49 1.10 -10.12
CA VAL A 17 5.23 1.80 -9.07
C VAL A 17 5.19 3.31 -9.32
N GLY A 18 5.43 3.75 -10.55
CA GLY A 18 5.35 5.16 -10.91
C GLY A 18 3.96 5.75 -10.69
N SER A 19 2.92 5.00 -11.07
CA SER A 19 1.53 5.43 -10.88
C SER A 19 1.17 5.55 -9.39
N VAL A 20 1.67 4.66 -8.55
CA VAL A 20 1.48 4.73 -7.10
C VAL A 20 2.11 6.01 -6.55
N CYS A 21 3.32 6.35 -6.99
CA CYS A 21 3.99 7.59 -6.57
C CYS A 21 3.13 8.81 -6.91
N ARG A 22 2.56 8.83 -8.11
CA ARG A 22 1.69 9.92 -8.54
C ARG A 22 0.44 10.03 -7.65
N CYS A 23 -0.21 8.91 -7.34
CA CYS A 23 -1.34 8.89 -6.41
C CYS A 23 -0.94 9.43 -5.04
N MET A 24 0.21 8.99 -4.53
CA MET A 24 0.69 9.44 -3.22
C MET A 24 0.87 10.96 -3.19
N MET A 25 1.44 11.52 -4.24
CA MET A 25 1.62 12.97 -4.32
C MET A 25 0.29 13.71 -4.37
N ASN A 26 -0.69 13.16 -5.09
CA ASN A 26 -2.03 13.75 -5.15
C ASN A 26 -2.65 13.91 -3.76
N PHE A 27 -2.38 12.98 -2.86
CA PHE A 27 -3.01 12.94 -1.55
C PHE A 27 -2.08 13.34 -0.40
N GLY A 28 -0.88 13.83 -0.71
CA GLY A 28 0.03 14.38 0.31
C GLY A 28 0.75 13.34 1.15
N VAL A 29 0.94 12.13 0.63
CA VAL A 29 1.68 11.05 1.29
C VAL A 29 2.96 10.81 0.53
N SER A 30 4.09 10.72 1.24
CA SER A 30 5.39 10.61 0.59
C SER A 30 6.26 9.45 1.05
N ASP A 31 5.87 8.71 2.08
CA ASP A 31 6.66 7.59 2.59
C ASP A 31 6.31 6.31 1.83
N LEU A 32 7.09 6.03 0.79
CA LEU A 32 6.97 4.82 -0.02
C LEU A 32 8.04 3.82 0.41
N ARG A 33 7.62 2.60 0.71
CA ARG A 33 8.50 1.49 1.09
C ARG A 33 8.30 0.34 0.10
N LEU A 34 9.39 -0.14 -0.47
CA LEU A 34 9.38 -1.20 -1.46
C LEU A 34 10.07 -2.42 -0.88
N VAL A 35 9.35 -3.55 -0.84
CA VAL A 35 9.90 -4.82 -0.37
C VAL A 35 10.26 -5.65 -1.59
N ASN A 36 11.54 -5.91 -1.79
CA ASN A 36 12.07 -6.71 -2.89
C ASN A 36 11.41 -6.37 -4.25
N PRO A 37 11.50 -5.10 -4.68
CA PRO A 37 10.84 -4.68 -5.93
C PRO A 37 11.51 -5.26 -7.17
N CYS A 38 10.82 -5.23 -8.30
CA CYS A 38 11.40 -5.55 -9.59
C CYS A 38 12.64 -4.67 -9.85
N ASP A 39 13.61 -5.21 -10.58
CA ASP A 39 14.89 -4.51 -10.80
C ASP A 39 14.73 -3.17 -11.49
N ASP A 40 13.72 -3.03 -12.34
CA ASP A 40 13.46 -1.84 -13.13
C ASP A 40 12.43 -0.90 -12.51
N TYR A 41 12.21 -0.98 -11.19
CA TYR A 41 11.22 -0.13 -10.54
C TYR A 41 11.50 1.37 -10.69
N ARG A 42 12.74 1.76 -10.94
CA ARG A 42 13.14 3.15 -11.18
C ARG A 42 13.49 3.42 -12.65
N SER A 43 12.98 2.62 -13.56
CA SER A 43 13.22 2.77 -14.98
C SER A 43 12.62 4.08 -15.53
N LEU A 44 12.96 4.41 -16.76
CA LEU A 44 12.40 5.58 -17.43
C LEU A 44 10.87 5.49 -17.50
N GLU A 45 10.33 4.29 -17.73
CA GLU A 45 8.88 4.09 -17.76
C GLU A 45 8.23 4.43 -16.42
N SER A 46 8.81 3.99 -15.32
CA SER A 46 8.34 4.30 -13.99
C SER A 46 8.38 5.80 -13.72
N ARG A 47 9.49 6.44 -14.06
CA ARG A 47 9.66 7.89 -13.85
C ARG A 47 8.69 8.71 -14.70
N ARG A 48 8.42 8.27 -15.93
CA ARG A 48 7.43 8.93 -16.79
C ARG A 48 6.02 8.84 -16.21
N MET A 49 5.67 7.72 -15.63
CA MET A 49 4.36 7.55 -14.97
C MET A 49 4.26 8.36 -13.68
N ALA A 50 5.37 8.50 -12.96
CA ALA A 50 5.40 9.28 -11.71
C ALA A 50 5.29 10.77 -11.96
N LEU A 51 5.78 11.26 -13.10
CA LEU A 51 5.78 12.69 -13.44
C LEU A 51 6.44 13.51 -12.34
N LYS A 52 5.73 14.50 -11.77
CA LYS A 52 6.26 15.34 -10.69
C LYS A 52 6.49 14.58 -9.39
N ALA A 53 5.95 13.38 -9.25
CA ALA A 53 6.13 12.53 -8.07
C ALA A 53 7.40 11.68 -8.16
N GLU A 54 8.30 11.93 -9.13
CA GLU A 54 9.56 11.21 -9.26
C GLU A 54 10.38 11.27 -7.96
N ARG A 55 10.28 12.35 -7.21
CA ARG A 55 10.98 12.48 -5.92
C ARG A 55 10.56 11.41 -4.92
N ILE A 56 9.30 11.00 -4.92
CA ILE A 56 8.82 9.93 -4.05
C ILE A 56 9.47 8.61 -4.45
N LEU A 57 9.55 8.36 -5.75
CA LEU A 57 10.21 7.18 -6.29
C LEU A 57 11.69 7.14 -5.91
N ASN A 58 12.38 8.27 -6.05
CA ASN A 58 13.82 8.36 -5.77
C ASN A 58 14.13 8.24 -4.27
N GLN A 59 13.21 8.66 -3.42
CA GLN A 59 13.37 8.62 -1.97
C GLN A 59 12.82 7.35 -1.34
N ALA A 60 12.21 6.46 -2.12
CA ALA A 60 11.62 5.23 -1.62
C ALA A 60 12.67 4.38 -0.90
N ALA A 61 12.31 3.88 0.27
CA ALA A 61 13.16 2.96 1.02
C ALA A 61 12.94 1.55 0.49
N VAL A 62 14.01 0.79 0.32
CA VAL A 62 13.96 -0.57 -0.21
C VAL A 62 14.35 -1.53 0.90
N PHE A 63 13.55 -2.57 1.08
CA PHE A 63 13.73 -3.59 2.10
C PHE A 63 13.80 -4.97 1.47
N GLN A 64 14.47 -5.90 2.14
CA GLN A 64 14.57 -7.28 1.67
C GLN A 64 13.33 -8.10 2.03
N ASP A 65 12.64 -7.74 3.13
CA ASP A 65 11.44 -8.44 3.58
C ASP A 65 10.46 -7.46 4.23
N LEU A 66 9.23 -7.94 4.40
CA LEU A 66 8.16 -7.11 4.95
C LEU A 66 8.39 -6.81 6.43
N ARG A 67 8.96 -7.74 7.19
CA ARG A 67 9.24 -7.51 8.60
C ARG A 67 10.13 -6.28 8.80
N GLY A 68 11.16 -6.15 7.96
CA GLY A 68 12.04 -4.98 8.00
C GLY A 68 11.31 -3.69 7.64
N ALA A 69 10.43 -3.76 6.64
CA ALA A 69 9.68 -2.58 6.21
C ALA A 69 8.67 -2.11 7.25
N LEU A 70 8.22 -2.98 8.15
CA LEU A 70 7.22 -2.66 9.16
C LEU A 70 7.81 -2.47 10.56
N ALA A 71 9.13 -2.55 10.71
CA ALA A 71 9.78 -2.58 12.03
C ALA A 71 9.48 -1.34 12.89
N ASP A 72 9.30 -0.18 12.26
CA ASP A 72 8.99 1.06 12.96
C ASP A 72 7.52 1.44 12.93
N CYS A 73 6.66 0.58 12.39
CA CYS A 73 5.24 0.87 12.26
C CYS A 73 4.48 0.45 13.51
N HIS A 74 3.54 1.30 13.92
CA HIS A 74 2.68 1.05 15.09
C HIS A 74 1.45 0.25 14.71
N LEU A 75 1.01 0.38 13.46
CA LEU A 75 -0.16 -0.33 12.95
C LEU A 75 0.05 -0.59 11.47
N ALA A 76 -0.21 -1.82 11.03
CA ALA A 76 -0.12 -2.19 9.62
C ALA A 76 -1.43 -2.83 9.17
N PHE A 77 -1.96 -2.33 8.07
CA PHE A 77 -3.14 -2.88 7.41
C PHE A 77 -2.69 -3.69 6.20
N GLY A 78 -3.01 -4.97 6.18
CA GLY A 78 -2.75 -5.82 5.03
C GLY A 78 -3.95 -5.84 4.10
N THR A 79 -3.74 -5.48 2.83
CA THR A 79 -4.81 -5.50 1.84
C THR A 79 -4.92 -6.90 1.24
N THR A 80 -6.14 -7.35 1.05
CA THR A 80 -6.37 -8.66 0.48
C THR A 80 -7.76 -8.73 -0.14
N ARG A 81 -7.90 -9.53 -1.18
CA ARG A 81 -9.20 -9.88 -1.78
C ARG A 81 -9.57 -11.33 -1.47
N ARG A 82 -8.72 -12.01 -0.69
CA ARG A 82 -8.92 -13.41 -0.31
C ARG A 82 -9.68 -13.48 0.99
N PHE A 83 -10.59 -14.43 1.08
CA PHE A 83 -11.40 -14.60 2.27
C PHE A 83 -10.83 -15.67 3.21
N GLY A 84 -10.51 -16.81 2.90
CA GLY A 84 -9.83 -17.80 3.72
C GLY A 84 -10.06 -17.66 5.23
N LYS A 85 -9.00 -17.86 6.01
CA LYS A 85 -9.08 -17.83 7.47
C LYS A 85 -9.29 -16.45 8.09
N TYR A 86 -9.12 -15.38 7.31
CA TYR A 86 -9.24 -14.01 7.80
C TYR A 86 -10.57 -13.34 7.45
N ARG A 87 -11.48 -14.05 6.82
CA ARG A 87 -12.66 -13.44 6.18
C ARG A 87 -13.64 -12.74 7.13
N GLU A 88 -13.58 -12.99 8.41
CA GLU A 88 -14.53 -12.41 9.37
C GLU A 88 -14.08 -11.05 9.89
N ASP A 89 -12.83 -10.69 9.69
CA ASP A 89 -12.22 -9.51 10.30
C ASP A 89 -11.83 -8.44 9.29
N PHE A 90 -12.46 -8.44 8.12
CA PHE A 90 -12.11 -7.47 7.08
C PHE A 90 -12.73 -6.11 7.32
N LEU A 91 -11.91 -5.09 7.14
CA LEU A 91 -12.34 -3.70 7.12
C LEU A 91 -12.49 -3.22 5.69
N THR A 92 -13.33 -2.22 5.48
CA THR A 92 -13.36 -1.47 4.22
C THR A 92 -12.27 -0.40 4.22
N PRO A 93 -11.93 0.18 3.07
CA PRO A 93 -11.00 1.31 3.06
C PRO A 93 -11.43 2.45 3.96
N GLU A 94 -12.73 2.78 3.99
CA GLU A 94 -13.24 3.82 4.88
C GLU A 94 -13.00 3.48 6.36
N GLN A 95 -13.30 2.26 6.77
CA GLN A 95 -13.09 1.82 8.15
C GLN A 95 -11.60 1.84 8.52
N SER A 96 -10.73 1.44 7.60
CA SER A 96 -9.29 1.46 7.85
C SER A 96 -8.78 2.89 8.02
N ALA A 97 -9.32 3.83 7.25
CA ALA A 97 -8.97 5.24 7.40
C ALA A 97 -9.36 5.76 8.78
N VAL A 98 -10.56 5.42 9.27
CA VAL A 98 -10.99 5.81 10.61
C VAL A 98 -10.03 5.28 11.67
N GLN A 99 -9.64 4.02 11.58
CA GLN A 99 -8.71 3.43 12.53
C GLN A 99 -7.32 4.05 12.45
N ALA A 100 -6.84 4.30 11.23
CA ALA A 100 -5.52 4.91 11.03
C ALA A 100 -5.46 6.31 11.64
N LEU A 101 -6.49 7.12 11.38
CA LEU A 101 -6.54 8.51 11.85
C LEU A 101 -6.85 8.59 13.35
N SER A 102 -7.28 7.50 13.97
CA SER A 102 -7.52 7.43 15.41
C SER A 102 -6.27 7.08 16.21
N GLN A 103 -5.18 6.72 15.55
CA GLN A 103 -3.92 6.42 16.22
C GLN A 103 -3.30 7.71 16.78
N PRO A 104 -2.43 7.61 17.80
CA PRO A 104 -1.72 8.80 18.30
C PRO A 104 -1.04 9.59 17.18
N PRO A 105 -0.95 10.92 17.27
CA PRO A 105 -0.47 11.74 16.14
C PRO A 105 0.92 11.40 15.63
N ASP A 106 1.80 10.87 16.47
CA ASP A 106 3.17 10.54 16.07
C ASP A 106 3.32 9.10 15.59
N SER A 107 2.22 8.36 15.49
CA SER A 107 2.25 6.96 15.05
C SER A 107 2.58 6.87 13.57
N THR A 108 3.28 5.79 13.21
CA THR A 108 3.48 5.41 11.81
C THR A 108 2.49 4.28 11.48
N VAL A 109 1.67 4.50 10.48
CA VAL A 109 0.64 3.55 10.05
C VAL A 109 0.94 3.13 8.61
N ALA A 110 1.06 1.84 8.39
CA ALA A 110 1.38 1.30 7.07
C ALA A 110 0.16 0.66 6.42
N PHE A 111 0.01 0.90 5.13
CA PHE A 111 -0.92 0.17 4.26
C PHE A 111 -0.09 -0.69 3.32
N VAL A 112 -0.28 -1.99 3.41
CA VAL A 112 0.56 -2.98 2.73
C VAL A 112 -0.20 -3.58 1.56
N PHE A 113 0.39 -3.46 0.36
CA PHE A 113 -0.19 -3.96 -0.89
C PHE A 113 0.70 -5.06 -1.45
N GLY A 114 0.08 -6.11 -1.93
CA GLY A 114 0.78 -7.27 -2.46
C GLY A 114 1.06 -7.20 -3.95
N ARG A 115 1.55 -8.31 -4.46
CA ARG A 115 1.90 -8.49 -5.87
C ARG A 115 0.65 -8.31 -6.74
N GLU A 116 0.87 -7.81 -7.94
CA GLU A 116 -0.24 -7.52 -8.86
C GLU A 116 -1.03 -8.78 -9.22
N ASP A 117 -0.35 -9.91 -9.33
CA ASP A 117 -1.00 -11.17 -9.72
C ASP A 117 -1.49 -12.02 -8.55
N ARG A 118 -0.79 -12.00 -7.41
CA ARG A 118 -1.05 -12.93 -6.30
C ARG A 118 -1.43 -12.26 -4.99
N GLY A 119 -1.23 -10.94 -4.87
CA GLY A 119 -1.47 -10.23 -3.62
C GLY A 119 -0.46 -10.61 -2.53
N LEU A 120 -0.88 -10.48 -1.28
CA LEU A 120 -0.06 -10.82 -0.12
C LEU A 120 -0.18 -12.30 0.21
N HIS A 121 0.94 -12.90 0.58
CA HIS A 121 0.94 -14.27 1.10
C HIS A 121 0.45 -14.29 2.54
N THR A 122 0.01 -15.46 3.00
CA THR A 122 -0.48 -15.63 4.39
C THR A 122 0.57 -15.20 5.41
N CYS A 123 1.83 -15.54 5.21
CA CYS A 123 2.90 -15.16 6.14
C CYS A 123 3.09 -13.65 6.20
N GLU A 124 2.81 -12.95 5.11
CA GLU A 124 2.88 -11.49 5.08
C GLU A 124 1.68 -10.86 5.79
N LEU A 125 0.48 -11.41 5.58
CA LEU A 125 -0.71 -10.97 6.30
C LEU A 125 -0.55 -11.18 7.80
N ASP A 126 0.13 -12.22 8.23
CA ASP A 126 0.39 -12.49 9.64
C ASP A 126 1.21 -11.40 10.33
N LEU A 127 1.94 -10.59 9.57
CA LEU A 127 2.69 -9.46 10.11
C LEU A 127 1.85 -8.19 10.26
N CYS A 128 0.61 -8.19 9.78
CA CYS A 128 -0.30 -7.07 9.86
C CYS A 128 -1.28 -7.26 11.00
N GLN A 129 -1.72 -6.15 11.62
CA GLN A 129 -2.64 -6.20 12.76
C GLN A 129 -4.10 -6.17 12.33
N ALA A 130 -4.37 -5.70 11.12
CA ALA A 130 -5.73 -5.64 10.58
C ALA A 130 -5.71 -5.92 9.09
N PHE A 131 -6.86 -6.35 8.56
CA PHE A 131 -6.99 -6.73 7.17
C PHE A 131 -8.05 -5.88 6.50
N VAL A 132 -7.77 -5.44 5.27
CA VAL A 132 -8.66 -4.55 4.55
C VAL A 132 -8.95 -5.14 3.17
N THR A 133 -10.22 -5.10 2.80
CA THR A 133 -10.61 -5.51 1.44
C THR A 133 -11.45 -4.42 0.81
N ILE A 134 -11.25 -4.23 -0.50
CA ILE A 134 -12.07 -3.32 -1.29
C ILE A 134 -13.24 -4.14 -1.82
N PRO A 135 -14.50 -3.74 -1.52
CA PRO A 135 -15.65 -4.43 -2.10
C PRO A 135 -15.63 -4.27 -3.62
N THR A 136 -15.56 -5.39 -4.32
CA THR A 136 -15.58 -5.42 -5.79
C THR A 136 -16.60 -6.43 -6.25
N ASP A 137 -16.93 -6.38 -7.55
CA ASP A 137 -17.80 -7.38 -8.13
C ASP A 137 -17.10 -8.74 -8.12
N SER A 138 -17.85 -9.80 -7.79
CA SER A 138 -17.30 -11.14 -7.70
C SER A 138 -16.80 -11.67 -9.05
N ASP A 139 -17.32 -11.15 -10.16
CA ASP A 139 -16.89 -11.57 -11.49
C ASP A 139 -15.52 -11.02 -11.87
N TYR A 140 -15.12 -9.89 -11.28
CA TYR A 140 -13.82 -9.30 -11.57
C TYR A 140 -13.27 -8.59 -10.32
N PRO A 141 -12.78 -9.36 -9.34
CA PRO A 141 -12.33 -8.76 -8.07
C PRO A 141 -10.95 -8.11 -8.15
N SER A 142 -10.19 -8.35 -9.21
CA SER A 142 -8.83 -7.85 -9.35
C SER A 142 -8.83 -6.38 -9.75
N MET A 143 -8.10 -5.55 -9.00
CA MET A 143 -7.94 -4.13 -9.31
C MET A 143 -6.48 -3.82 -9.62
N ASN A 144 -6.27 -2.86 -10.51
CA ASN A 144 -4.94 -2.30 -10.72
C ASN A 144 -4.39 -1.76 -9.40
N LEU A 145 -3.10 -2.00 -9.15
CA LEU A 145 -2.45 -1.63 -7.90
C LEU A 145 -2.60 -0.13 -7.56
N SER A 146 -2.34 0.74 -8.53
CA SER A 146 -2.41 2.18 -8.27
C SER A 146 -3.84 2.65 -8.00
N HIS A 147 -4.83 2.01 -8.63
CA HIS A 147 -6.24 2.32 -8.34
C HIS A 147 -6.60 1.91 -6.91
N ALA A 148 -6.15 0.75 -6.47
CA ALA A 148 -6.39 0.31 -5.09
C ALA A 148 -5.75 1.29 -4.10
N VAL A 149 -4.49 1.66 -4.32
CA VAL A 149 -3.79 2.62 -3.46
C VAL A 149 -4.56 3.95 -3.41
N ALA A 150 -5.05 4.43 -4.56
CA ALA A 150 -5.77 5.69 -4.63
C ALA A 150 -7.03 5.68 -3.76
N LEU A 151 -7.76 4.56 -3.71
CA LEU A 151 -8.97 4.46 -2.88
C LEU A 151 -8.64 4.63 -1.40
N PHE A 152 -7.58 3.99 -0.91
CA PHE A 152 -7.16 4.13 0.48
C PHE A 152 -6.71 5.55 0.79
N LEU A 153 -5.92 6.14 -0.09
CA LEU A 153 -5.41 7.50 0.09
C LEU A 153 -6.54 8.53 0.07
N TYR A 154 -7.54 8.33 -0.79
CA TYR A 154 -8.71 9.18 -0.83
C TYR A 154 -9.47 9.14 0.51
N GLU A 155 -9.71 7.96 1.03
CA GLU A 155 -10.41 7.81 2.31
C GLU A 155 -9.64 8.48 3.45
N LEU A 156 -8.33 8.35 3.47
CA LEU A 156 -7.48 9.02 4.45
C LEU A 156 -7.57 10.54 4.34
N ARG A 157 -7.53 11.05 3.11
CA ARG A 157 -7.53 12.49 2.87
C ARG A 157 -8.85 13.15 3.24
N LYS A 158 -9.98 12.49 2.96
CA LYS A 158 -11.29 13.05 3.25
C LYS A 158 -11.66 12.94 4.73
N GLY A 159 -11.03 12.01 5.45
CA GLY A 159 -11.30 11.76 6.87
C GLY A 159 -10.69 12.73 7.85
#